data_9d966ba7aa71b8303981ecabcf8aea14
#
_entry.id   9d966ba7aa71b8303981ecabcf8aea14
#
_cell.length_a   1.000
_cell.length_b   1.000
_cell.length_c   1.000
_cell.angle_alpha   90.00
_cell.angle_beta   90.00
_cell.angle_gamma   90.00
#
_symmetry.space_group_name_H-M   'P 1'
#
loop_
_entity.id
_entity.type
_entity.pdbx_description
1 polymer ?
#
loop_
_entity_poly.entity_id
_entity_poly.type
_entity_poly.pdbx_seq_one_letter_code
_entity_poly.pdbx_strand_id
1 'polypeptide(L)'
;DKVMGLCAVGRPQGDFNGIVGIYRCAETKEAQRASKFHAVGDRYEVDCEVNGERFAHMIKTQLIPDIRRKLLGYDCVYVQMDGAKAHVKAWDEIEELAATRIQMHGQKTPIIRFVKQPANSPDTNVLDLCFFRSLGKLVSKDERKFQQGYLGKQAFWKHVVKTFHAYHTKKETMDRCWRLKSAVIKSILDANGWNDYELPHGYDECKPTVQDNEPLARALSFEDAEGVLPCSQAHSLPR
;
A
#
# COMPACT_ATOMS: atom_id res chain seq x y z
N ASP A 1 1.61 -23.52 3.99
CA ASP A 1 1.62 -22.95 2.62
C ASP A 1 1.25 -21.48 2.68
N LYS A 2 2.19 -20.58 2.30
CA LYS A 2 1.96 -19.12 2.31
C LYS A 2 1.64 -18.65 0.90
N VAL A 3 0.69 -17.70 0.79
CA VAL A 3 0.50 -16.86 -0.39
C VAL A 3 1.02 -15.48 -0.03
N MET A 4 1.93 -14.96 -0.84
CA MET A 4 2.53 -13.64 -0.64
C MET A 4 1.92 -12.63 -1.60
N GLY A 5 1.72 -11.41 -1.12
CA GLY A 5 1.18 -10.33 -1.95
C GLY A 5 1.57 -8.95 -1.45
N LEU A 6 1.62 -8.01 -2.38
CA LEU A 6 1.76 -6.58 -2.12
C LEU A 6 0.37 -5.97 -1.98
N CYS A 7 0.14 -5.23 -0.90
CA CYS A 7 -1.12 -4.52 -0.64
C CYS A 7 -0.86 -3.01 -0.59
N ALA A 8 -1.73 -2.23 -1.22
CA ALA A 8 -1.66 -0.78 -1.19
C ALA A 8 -3.04 -0.16 -0.94
N VAL A 9 -3.10 0.71 0.05
CA VAL A 9 -4.31 1.46 0.43
C VAL A 9 -3.95 2.93 0.66
N GLY A 10 -4.93 3.79 0.53
CA GLY A 10 -4.82 5.22 0.84
C GLY A 10 -5.94 5.68 1.78
N ARG A 11 -5.86 6.91 2.27
CA ARG A 11 -6.97 7.52 2.99
C ARG A 11 -8.11 7.81 1.99
N PRO A 12 -9.35 7.37 2.25
CA PRO A 12 -10.49 7.76 1.42
C PRO A 12 -10.64 9.28 1.37
N GLN A 13 -10.76 9.82 0.16
CA GLN A 13 -10.89 11.27 -0.04
C GLN A 13 -11.63 11.55 -1.35
N GLY A 14 -12.67 12.37 -1.31
CA GLY A 14 -13.50 12.63 -2.47
C GLY A 14 -14.06 11.33 -3.08
N ASP A 15 -13.82 11.13 -4.37
CA ASP A 15 -14.23 9.92 -5.09
C ASP A 15 -13.30 8.71 -4.86
N PHE A 16 -12.11 8.95 -4.35
CA PHE A 16 -11.19 7.86 -4.02
C PHE A 16 -11.65 7.13 -2.75
N ASN A 17 -11.90 5.83 -2.90
CA ASN A 17 -12.45 5.00 -1.82
C ASN A 17 -11.42 4.39 -0.87
N GLY A 18 -10.14 4.69 -1.04
CA GLY A 18 -9.05 4.19 -0.21
C GLY A 18 -8.38 2.91 -0.73
N ILE A 19 -8.94 2.25 -1.75
CA ILE A 19 -8.42 0.98 -2.27
C ILE A 19 -7.55 1.21 -3.50
N VAL A 20 -6.24 1.03 -3.36
CA VAL A 20 -5.30 1.08 -4.49
C VAL A 20 -5.22 -0.28 -5.16
N GLY A 21 -4.69 -1.30 -4.50
CA GLY A 21 -4.55 -2.62 -5.09
C GLY A 21 -4.02 -3.67 -4.14
N ILE A 22 -4.20 -4.92 -4.54
CA ILE A 22 -3.57 -6.09 -3.92
C ILE A 22 -3.06 -7.01 -5.04
N TYR A 23 -1.78 -7.35 -4.98
CA TYR A 23 -1.08 -8.02 -6.08
C TYR A 23 -0.38 -9.26 -5.55
N ARG A 24 -0.60 -10.41 -6.20
CA ARG A 24 0.03 -11.66 -5.82
C ARG A 24 1.50 -11.68 -6.25
N CYS A 25 2.36 -12.12 -5.37
CA CYS A 25 3.73 -12.44 -5.76
C CYS A 25 3.76 -13.85 -6.34
N ALA A 26 3.63 -13.95 -7.65
CA ALA A 26 3.61 -15.21 -8.38
C ALA A 26 4.35 -15.11 -9.71
N GLU A 27 4.86 -16.23 -10.16
CA GLU A 27 5.44 -16.41 -11.50
C GLU A 27 4.48 -17.19 -12.37
N THR A 28 4.35 -16.78 -13.64
CA THR A 28 3.66 -17.57 -14.63
C THR A 28 4.60 -18.65 -15.16
N LYS A 29 4.21 -19.90 -15.04
CA LYS A 29 4.91 -21.05 -15.61
C LYS A 29 4.05 -21.71 -16.67
N GLU A 30 4.72 -22.37 -17.61
CA GLU A 30 4.08 -23.21 -18.63
C GLU A 30 4.27 -24.69 -18.27
N ALA A 31 3.19 -25.46 -18.33
CA ALA A 31 3.20 -26.88 -18.01
C ALA A 31 3.97 -27.65 -19.08
N GLN A 32 5.13 -28.17 -18.72
CA GLN A 32 5.97 -29.00 -19.60
C GLN A 32 5.44 -30.43 -19.73
N ARG A 33 4.59 -30.87 -18.81
CA ARG A 33 3.98 -32.22 -18.79
C ARG A 33 2.55 -32.11 -18.32
N ALA A 34 1.69 -32.99 -18.80
CA ALA A 34 0.32 -33.10 -18.31
C ALA A 34 0.29 -33.48 -16.82
N SER A 35 -0.56 -32.85 -16.05
CA SER A 35 -0.80 -33.17 -14.64
C SER A 35 -2.30 -33.22 -14.38
N LYS A 36 -2.70 -33.55 -13.13
CA LYS A 36 -4.12 -33.50 -12.71
C LYS A 36 -4.77 -32.13 -12.91
N PHE A 37 -3.98 -31.05 -12.94
CA PHE A 37 -4.47 -29.68 -12.92
C PHE A 37 -4.18 -28.89 -14.20
N HIS A 38 -3.21 -29.35 -15.01
CA HIS A 38 -2.72 -28.63 -16.19
C HIS A 38 -2.43 -29.59 -17.34
N ALA A 39 -2.87 -29.24 -18.54
CA ALA A 39 -2.43 -29.84 -19.76
C ALA A 39 -1.03 -29.30 -20.15
N VAL A 40 -0.34 -29.99 -21.08
CA VAL A 40 0.93 -29.49 -21.65
C VAL A 40 0.66 -28.16 -22.35
N GLY A 41 1.50 -27.15 -22.07
CA GLY A 41 1.35 -25.79 -22.61
C GLY A 41 0.46 -24.87 -21.80
N ASP A 42 -0.28 -25.37 -20.80
CA ASP A 42 -1.09 -24.51 -19.94
C ASP A 42 -0.22 -23.53 -19.14
N ARG A 43 -0.63 -22.27 -19.12
CA ARG A 43 0.00 -21.25 -18.27
C ARG A 43 -0.69 -21.20 -16.92
N TYR A 44 0.09 -21.27 -15.85
CA TYR A 44 -0.41 -21.23 -14.49
C TYR A 44 0.51 -20.44 -13.57
N GLU A 45 -0.05 -19.89 -12.50
CA GLU A 45 0.67 -19.10 -11.51
C GLU A 45 1.22 -19.99 -10.39
N VAL A 46 2.48 -19.78 -10.04
CA VAL A 46 3.15 -20.39 -8.89
C VAL A 46 3.63 -19.30 -7.94
N ASP A 47 3.30 -19.44 -6.66
CA ASP A 47 3.80 -18.52 -5.64
C ASP A 47 5.34 -18.52 -5.65
N CYS A 48 5.91 -17.32 -5.52
CA CYS A 48 7.35 -17.14 -5.47
C CYS A 48 7.73 -16.28 -4.28
N GLU A 49 9.01 -16.31 -3.92
CA GLU A 49 9.55 -15.44 -2.89
C GLU A 49 9.70 -14.00 -3.41
N VAL A 50 9.43 -13.04 -2.54
CA VAL A 50 9.64 -11.62 -2.83
C VAL A 50 11.13 -11.31 -2.70
N ASN A 51 11.76 -10.97 -3.81
CA ASN A 51 13.09 -10.37 -3.87
C ASN A 51 13.03 -8.96 -4.45
N GLY A 52 14.15 -8.22 -4.46
CA GLY A 52 14.18 -6.84 -4.93
C GLY A 52 13.70 -6.67 -6.37
N GLU A 53 14.12 -7.53 -7.28
CA GLU A 53 13.74 -7.47 -8.70
C GLU A 53 12.23 -7.69 -8.90
N ARG A 54 11.69 -8.74 -8.27
CA ARG A 54 10.25 -9.03 -8.33
C ARG A 54 9.42 -7.93 -7.71
N PHE A 55 9.89 -7.40 -6.58
CA PHE A 55 9.24 -6.29 -5.93
C PHE A 55 9.23 -5.05 -6.84
N ALA A 56 10.38 -4.67 -7.42
CA ALA A 56 10.47 -3.59 -8.39
C ALA A 56 9.55 -3.82 -9.60
N HIS A 57 9.52 -5.04 -10.12
CA HIS A 57 8.63 -5.41 -11.22
C HIS A 57 7.15 -5.19 -10.86
N MET A 58 6.71 -5.67 -9.69
CA MET A 58 5.32 -5.48 -9.22
C MET A 58 4.97 -4.00 -9.05
N ILE A 59 5.87 -3.21 -8.48
CA ILE A 59 5.69 -1.76 -8.35
C ILE A 59 5.54 -1.10 -9.72
N LYS A 60 6.46 -1.38 -10.65
CA LYS A 60 6.48 -0.77 -11.99
C LYS A 60 5.26 -1.17 -12.83
N THR A 61 4.86 -2.43 -12.79
CA THR A 61 3.84 -2.98 -13.70
C THR A 61 2.43 -2.96 -13.14
N GLN A 62 2.27 -2.87 -11.82
CA GLN A 62 0.97 -2.98 -11.17
C GLN A 62 0.66 -1.77 -10.28
N LEU A 63 1.48 -1.47 -9.27
CA LEU A 63 1.18 -0.43 -8.29
C LEU A 63 1.19 0.98 -8.90
N ILE A 64 2.27 1.37 -9.59
CA ILE A 64 2.38 2.70 -10.21
C ILE A 64 1.24 2.95 -11.21
N PRO A 65 0.93 2.03 -12.15
CA PRO A 65 -0.22 2.18 -13.03
C PRO A 65 -1.56 2.33 -12.30
N ASP A 66 -1.77 1.58 -11.23
CA ASP A 66 -3.01 1.67 -10.45
C ASP A 66 -3.13 2.99 -9.69
N ILE A 67 -2.05 3.49 -9.09
CA ILE A 67 -2.00 4.81 -8.45
C ILE A 67 -2.32 5.89 -9.50
N ARG A 68 -1.66 5.86 -10.66
CA ARG A 68 -1.86 6.83 -11.73
C ARG A 68 -3.31 6.88 -12.21
N ARG A 69 -3.94 5.71 -12.35
CA ARG A 69 -5.33 5.60 -12.80
C ARG A 69 -6.33 6.05 -11.73
N LYS A 70 -6.13 5.64 -10.47
CA LYS A 70 -7.11 5.86 -9.39
C LYS A 70 -6.99 7.22 -8.72
N LEU A 71 -5.84 7.86 -8.84
CA LEU A 71 -5.54 9.14 -8.23
C LEU A 71 -5.25 10.22 -9.27
N LEU A 72 -5.91 10.14 -10.43
CA LEU A 72 -5.93 11.21 -11.42
C LEU A 72 -6.45 12.51 -10.77
N GLY A 73 -5.82 13.64 -11.10
CA GLY A 73 -6.17 14.93 -10.53
C GLY A 73 -5.43 15.30 -9.24
N TYR A 74 -4.69 14.35 -8.64
CA TYR A 74 -3.77 14.67 -7.55
C TYR A 74 -2.41 15.11 -8.11
N ASP A 75 -1.80 16.11 -7.49
CA ASP A 75 -0.46 16.56 -7.91
C ASP A 75 0.64 15.61 -7.46
N CYS A 76 0.56 15.13 -6.23
CA CYS A 76 1.57 14.25 -5.64
C CYS A 76 0.91 13.20 -4.75
N VAL A 77 1.47 11.99 -4.78
CA VAL A 77 1.06 10.86 -3.93
C VAL A 77 2.29 10.32 -3.21
N TYR A 78 2.24 10.31 -1.89
CA TYR A 78 3.28 9.72 -1.06
C TYR A 78 2.93 8.27 -0.75
N VAL A 79 3.86 7.36 -1.06
CA VAL A 79 3.73 5.91 -0.82
C VAL A 79 4.71 5.50 0.25
N GLN A 80 4.23 5.28 1.46
CA GLN A 80 5.05 4.75 2.53
C GLN A 80 5.28 3.26 2.32
N MET A 81 6.53 2.84 2.41
CA MET A 81 6.96 1.44 2.36
C MET A 81 7.76 1.08 3.60
N ASP A 82 7.63 -0.16 4.07
CA ASP A 82 8.46 -0.68 5.15
C ASP A 82 9.93 -0.82 4.72
N GLY A 83 10.79 -1.07 5.70
CA GLY A 83 12.24 -1.18 5.50
C GLY A 83 12.72 -2.58 5.09
N ALA A 84 11.87 -3.46 4.56
CA ALA A 84 12.27 -4.79 4.12
C ALA A 84 13.40 -4.73 3.07
N LYS A 85 14.37 -5.65 3.14
CA LYS A 85 15.54 -5.66 2.25
C LYS A 85 15.17 -5.67 0.75
N ALA A 86 14.07 -6.35 0.39
CA ALA A 86 13.59 -6.38 -0.98
C ALA A 86 13.11 -4.99 -1.46
N HIS A 87 12.48 -4.21 -0.57
CA HIS A 87 11.99 -2.86 -0.85
C HIS A 87 13.14 -1.89 -1.07
N VAL A 88 14.16 -1.95 -0.19
CA VAL A 88 15.34 -1.06 -0.28
C VAL A 88 16.11 -1.28 -1.59
N LYS A 89 16.28 -2.55 -2.02
CA LYS A 89 16.96 -2.85 -3.28
C LYS A 89 16.22 -2.38 -4.53
N ALA A 90 14.88 -2.29 -4.44
CA ALA A 90 14.06 -1.87 -5.56
C ALA A 90 13.98 -0.34 -5.71
N TRP A 91 14.38 0.42 -4.67
CA TRP A 91 14.11 1.85 -4.55
C TRP A 91 14.60 2.66 -5.74
N ASP A 92 15.89 2.56 -6.06
CA ASP A 92 16.51 3.34 -7.11
C ASP A 92 15.87 3.08 -8.49
N GLU A 93 15.44 1.83 -8.73
CA GLU A 93 14.81 1.45 -9.99
C GLU A 93 13.40 2.02 -10.18
N ILE A 94 12.67 2.24 -9.10
CA ILE A 94 11.27 2.65 -9.15
C ILE A 94 11.10 4.16 -9.03
N GLU A 95 12.06 4.87 -8.43
CA GLU A 95 11.91 6.29 -8.09
C GLU A 95 11.82 7.17 -9.33
N GLU A 96 12.67 6.97 -10.33
CA GLU A 96 12.64 7.72 -11.58
C GLU A 96 11.31 7.56 -12.33
N LEU A 97 10.84 6.30 -12.47
CA LEU A 97 9.57 6.02 -13.12
C LEU A 97 8.41 6.64 -12.34
N ALA A 98 8.44 6.58 -11.04
CA ALA A 98 7.39 7.09 -10.16
C ALA A 98 7.30 8.62 -10.21
N ALA A 99 8.45 9.31 -10.29
CA ALA A 99 8.52 10.77 -10.39
C ALA A 99 8.03 11.31 -11.74
N THR A 100 7.98 10.48 -12.78
CA THR A 100 7.59 10.90 -14.12
C THR A 100 6.07 11.02 -14.23
N ARG A 101 5.58 12.20 -14.67
CA ARG A 101 4.17 12.42 -15.02
C ARG A 101 3.90 12.00 -16.46
N ILE A 102 2.76 11.38 -16.69
CA ILE A 102 2.27 11.08 -18.03
C ILE A 102 0.87 11.68 -18.21
N GLN A 103 0.42 11.82 -19.45
CA GLN A 103 -0.96 12.21 -19.77
C GLN A 103 -1.84 10.96 -19.78
N MET A 104 -2.98 11.02 -19.09
CA MET A 104 -3.99 9.97 -19.06
C MET A 104 -5.38 10.62 -19.04
N HIS A 105 -6.22 10.29 -20.01
CA HIS A 105 -7.56 10.86 -20.15
C HIS A 105 -7.61 12.41 -20.10
N GLY A 106 -6.63 13.07 -20.73
CA GLY A 106 -6.54 14.54 -20.77
C GLY A 106 -6.02 15.20 -19.48
N GLN A 107 -5.69 14.42 -18.46
CA GLN A 107 -5.14 14.93 -17.20
C GLN A 107 -3.70 14.43 -16.98
N LYS A 108 -2.93 15.18 -16.21
CA LYS A 108 -1.61 14.74 -15.77
C LYS A 108 -1.75 13.77 -14.60
N THR A 109 -1.01 12.67 -14.64
CA THR A 109 -0.93 11.76 -13.50
C THR A 109 -0.15 12.38 -12.35
N PRO A 110 -0.38 11.93 -11.09
CA PRO A 110 0.38 12.42 -9.96
C PRO A 110 1.87 12.07 -10.08
N ILE A 111 2.72 12.88 -9.49
CA ILE A 111 4.08 12.46 -9.11
C ILE A 111 3.92 11.49 -7.94
N ILE A 112 4.59 10.35 -7.99
CA ILE A 112 4.61 9.39 -6.90
C ILE A 112 5.96 9.52 -6.19
N ARG A 113 5.93 9.70 -4.87
CA ARG A 113 7.10 9.76 -4.00
C ARG A 113 7.06 8.61 -3.03
N PHE A 114 8.10 7.79 -3.04
CA PHE A 114 8.23 6.74 -2.05
C PHE A 114 8.87 7.28 -0.78
N VAL A 115 8.30 6.92 0.36
CA VAL A 115 8.75 7.35 1.70
C VAL A 115 9.06 6.10 2.50
N LYS A 116 10.25 6.05 3.07
CA LYS A 116 10.68 4.93 3.90
C LYS A 116 10.05 5.04 5.29
N GLN A 117 9.45 3.94 5.74
CA GLN A 117 8.99 3.83 7.11
C GLN A 117 10.18 3.91 8.07
N PRO A 118 10.07 4.60 9.23
CA PRO A 118 11.08 4.54 10.27
C PRO A 118 11.34 3.09 10.70
N ALA A 119 12.59 2.78 11.01
CA ALA A 119 12.94 1.43 11.44
C ALA A 119 12.21 1.06 12.73
N ASN A 120 11.80 -0.21 12.83
CA ASN A 120 11.12 -0.77 14.01
C ASN A 120 9.84 -0.02 14.44
N SER A 121 9.14 0.64 13.49
CA SER A 121 7.97 1.47 13.78
C SER A 121 6.72 0.98 13.03
N PRO A 122 6.24 -0.26 13.25
CA PRO A 122 5.05 -0.80 12.57
C PRO A 122 3.80 0.03 12.84
N ASP A 123 3.75 0.72 13.98
CA ASP A 123 2.64 1.58 14.40
C ASP A 123 2.46 2.80 13.48
N THR A 124 3.50 3.17 12.74
CA THR A 124 3.42 4.25 11.73
C THR A 124 2.91 3.77 10.38
N ASN A 125 2.70 2.46 10.20
CA ASN A 125 2.19 1.86 8.98
C ASN A 125 0.71 1.47 9.15
N VAL A 126 -0.18 2.10 8.41
CA VAL A 126 -1.62 1.85 8.50
C VAL A 126 -2.00 0.39 8.21
N LEU A 127 -1.22 -0.31 7.38
CA LEU A 127 -1.46 -1.71 7.06
C LEU A 127 -1.26 -2.60 8.30
N ASP A 128 -0.15 -2.43 9.00
CA ASP A 128 0.21 -3.21 10.19
C ASP A 128 -0.61 -2.77 11.41
N LEU A 129 -0.78 -1.46 11.57
CA LEU A 129 -1.49 -0.88 12.71
C LEU A 129 -2.93 -1.39 12.85
N CYS A 130 -3.67 -1.48 11.74
CA CYS A 130 -5.09 -1.83 11.81
C CYS A 130 -5.67 -2.52 10.58
N PHE A 131 -5.22 -2.19 9.36
CA PHE A 131 -5.88 -2.65 8.14
C PHE A 131 -5.82 -4.17 7.99
N PHE A 132 -4.63 -4.78 8.10
CA PHE A 132 -4.46 -6.23 7.96
C PHE A 132 -5.25 -7.00 9.02
N ARG A 133 -5.31 -6.50 10.26
CA ARG A 133 -6.12 -7.12 11.31
C ARG A 133 -7.61 -7.10 10.94
N SER A 134 -8.09 -5.99 10.40
CA SER A 134 -9.49 -5.84 10.00
C SER A 134 -9.82 -6.68 8.77
N LEU A 135 -8.97 -6.67 7.75
CA LEU A 135 -9.12 -7.51 6.56
C LEU A 135 -9.06 -9.00 6.93
N GLY A 136 -8.08 -9.39 7.76
CA GLY A 136 -7.91 -10.77 8.21
C GLY A 136 -9.13 -11.32 8.92
N LYS A 137 -9.80 -10.52 9.77
CA LYS A 137 -11.08 -10.91 10.40
C LYS A 137 -12.17 -11.23 9.40
N LEU A 138 -12.21 -10.54 8.25
CA LEU A 138 -13.20 -10.81 7.19
C LEU A 138 -12.82 -12.04 6.37
N VAL A 139 -11.53 -12.20 6.05
CA VAL A 139 -11.03 -13.35 5.30
C VAL A 139 -11.18 -14.64 6.10
N SER A 140 -10.82 -14.64 7.40
CA SER A 140 -10.82 -15.83 8.23
C SER A 140 -12.22 -16.42 8.50
N LYS A 141 -13.28 -15.64 8.36
CA LYS A 141 -14.66 -16.15 8.48
C LYS A 141 -14.94 -17.30 7.51
N ASP A 142 -14.31 -17.27 6.36
CA ASP A 142 -14.51 -18.24 5.30
C ASP A 142 -13.29 -19.15 5.05
N GLU A 143 -12.19 -18.97 5.78
CA GLU A 143 -10.94 -19.69 5.59
C GLU A 143 -11.10 -21.21 5.64
N ARG A 144 -11.95 -21.72 6.53
CA ARG A 144 -12.21 -23.15 6.69
C ARG A 144 -12.86 -23.82 5.48
N LYS A 145 -13.37 -23.02 4.54
CA LYS A 145 -14.00 -23.51 3.29
C LYS A 145 -12.98 -23.89 2.23
N PHE A 146 -11.72 -23.49 2.40
CA PHE A 146 -10.69 -23.71 1.38
C PHE A 146 -9.93 -25.00 1.64
N GLN A 147 -9.86 -25.82 0.62
CA GLN A 147 -9.06 -27.07 0.65
C GLN A 147 -7.57 -26.75 0.68
N GLN A 148 -6.78 -27.66 1.24
CA GLN A 148 -5.33 -27.57 1.14
C GLN A 148 -4.83 -27.89 -0.27
N GLY A 149 -3.62 -27.39 -0.59
CA GLY A 149 -2.97 -27.62 -1.87
C GLY A 149 -3.21 -26.52 -2.90
N TYR A 150 -2.82 -26.82 -4.15
CA TYR A 150 -2.80 -25.82 -5.23
C TYR A 150 -4.15 -25.15 -5.49
N LEU A 151 -5.21 -25.92 -5.65
CA LEU A 151 -6.55 -25.37 -5.92
C LEU A 151 -7.09 -24.57 -4.74
N GLY A 152 -6.81 -25.03 -3.52
CA GLY A 152 -7.18 -24.31 -2.30
C GLY A 152 -6.48 -22.96 -2.19
N LYS A 153 -5.21 -22.86 -2.52
CA LYS A 153 -4.45 -21.62 -2.57
C LYS A 153 -5.02 -20.63 -3.58
N GLN A 154 -5.37 -21.09 -4.78
CA GLN A 154 -5.97 -20.26 -5.82
C GLN A 154 -7.33 -19.73 -5.38
N ALA A 155 -8.17 -20.59 -4.80
CA ALA A 155 -9.48 -20.21 -4.29
C ALA A 155 -9.35 -19.23 -3.10
N PHE A 156 -8.43 -19.47 -2.19
CA PHE A 156 -8.13 -18.58 -1.06
C PHE A 156 -7.67 -17.21 -1.54
N TRP A 157 -6.71 -17.15 -2.48
CA TRP A 157 -6.26 -15.88 -3.03
C TRP A 157 -7.41 -15.10 -3.70
N LYS A 158 -8.24 -15.75 -4.50
CA LYS A 158 -9.43 -15.13 -5.10
C LYS A 158 -10.37 -14.56 -4.02
N HIS A 159 -10.54 -15.29 -2.91
CA HIS A 159 -11.33 -14.82 -1.78
C HIS A 159 -10.71 -13.60 -1.11
N VAL A 160 -9.40 -13.59 -0.87
CA VAL A 160 -8.66 -12.44 -0.33
C VAL A 160 -8.85 -11.22 -1.22
N VAL A 161 -8.64 -11.36 -2.53
CA VAL A 161 -8.82 -10.27 -3.51
C VAL A 161 -10.24 -9.74 -3.51
N LYS A 162 -11.25 -10.64 -3.52
CA LYS A 162 -12.66 -10.26 -3.45
C LYS A 162 -12.97 -9.49 -2.17
N THR A 163 -12.49 -9.98 -1.02
CA THR A 163 -12.71 -9.35 0.29
C THR A 163 -12.02 -7.99 0.36
N PHE A 164 -10.79 -7.89 -0.15
CA PHE A 164 -10.05 -6.64 -0.24
C PHE A 164 -10.81 -5.59 -1.08
N HIS A 165 -11.26 -5.97 -2.27
CA HIS A 165 -12.03 -5.02 -3.10
C HIS A 165 -13.37 -4.66 -2.48
N ALA A 166 -14.05 -5.58 -1.81
CA ALA A 166 -15.30 -5.28 -1.10
C ALA A 166 -15.11 -4.26 0.04
N TYR A 167 -13.87 -4.05 0.48
CA TYR A 167 -13.54 -3.05 1.51
C TYR A 167 -13.86 -1.60 1.08
N HIS A 168 -14.01 -1.34 -0.24
CA HIS A 168 -14.42 -0.02 -0.75
C HIS A 168 -15.76 0.46 -0.14
N THR A 169 -16.63 -0.46 0.28
CA THR A 169 -17.90 -0.12 0.95
C THR A 169 -17.70 0.36 2.40
N LYS A 170 -16.50 0.25 2.93
CA LYS A 170 -16.15 0.54 4.32
C LYS A 170 -15.27 1.79 4.44
N LYS A 171 -15.59 2.85 3.67
CA LYS A 171 -14.83 4.11 3.68
C LYS A 171 -14.59 4.65 5.09
N GLU A 172 -15.60 4.61 5.95
CA GLU A 172 -15.50 5.09 7.32
C GLU A 172 -14.53 4.25 8.16
N THR A 173 -14.53 2.91 8.00
CA THR A 173 -13.57 2.05 8.69
C THR A 173 -12.16 2.32 8.20
N MET A 174 -11.97 2.54 6.90
CA MET A 174 -10.68 2.94 6.32
C MET A 174 -10.23 4.29 6.88
N ASP A 175 -11.10 5.29 6.90
CA ASP A 175 -10.76 6.62 7.43
C ASP A 175 -10.41 6.55 8.92
N ARG A 176 -11.11 5.74 9.71
CA ARG A 176 -10.73 5.47 11.11
C ARG A 176 -9.31 4.90 11.25
N CYS A 177 -8.88 4.03 10.35
CA CYS A 177 -7.50 3.53 10.36
C CYS A 177 -6.48 4.66 10.18
N TRP A 178 -6.78 5.61 9.29
CA TRP A 178 -5.90 6.75 9.05
C TRP A 178 -5.91 7.77 10.21
N ARG A 179 -7.06 8.00 10.83
CA ARG A 179 -7.16 8.81 12.05
C ARG A 179 -6.36 8.19 13.19
N LEU A 180 -6.44 6.85 13.36
CA LEU A 180 -5.60 6.15 14.31
C LEU A 180 -4.13 6.38 14.05
N LYS A 181 -3.67 6.19 12.80
CA LYS A 181 -2.28 6.45 12.43
C LYS A 181 -1.86 7.87 12.83
N SER A 182 -2.70 8.88 12.56
CA SER A 182 -2.41 10.26 12.94
C SER A 182 -2.29 10.44 14.46
N ALA A 183 -3.19 9.81 15.24
CA ALA A 183 -3.14 9.86 16.70
C ALA A 183 -1.88 9.17 17.25
N VAL A 184 -1.51 8.02 16.69
CA VAL A 184 -0.27 7.30 17.06
C VAL A 184 0.96 8.14 16.76
N ILE A 185 1.04 8.75 15.57
CA ILE A 185 2.17 9.62 15.22
C ILE A 185 2.27 10.79 16.20
N LYS A 186 1.13 11.40 16.59
CA LYS A 186 1.12 12.45 17.59
C LYS A 186 1.67 11.95 18.93
N SER A 187 1.21 10.79 19.42
CA SER A 187 1.70 10.19 20.66
C SER A 187 3.22 9.93 20.62
N ILE A 188 3.74 9.46 19.48
CA ILE A 188 5.18 9.27 19.27
C ILE A 188 5.94 10.60 19.36
N LEU A 189 5.41 11.66 18.74
CA LEU A 189 6.02 12.99 18.78
C LEU A 189 5.97 13.58 20.20
N ASP A 190 4.86 13.44 20.90
CA ASP A 190 4.70 13.88 22.30
C ASP A 190 5.68 13.15 23.25
N ALA A 191 6.00 11.87 22.92
CA ALA A 191 7.02 11.07 23.61
C ALA A 191 8.45 11.28 23.08
N ASN A 192 8.71 12.35 22.29
CA ASN A 192 10.02 12.63 21.68
C ASN A 192 10.60 11.46 20.86
N GLY A 193 9.75 10.68 20.22
CA GLY A 193 10.16 9.54 19.39
C GLY A 193 10.41 8.24 20.16
N TRP A 194 10.18 8.21 21.46
CA TRP A 194 10.29 7.00 22.28
C TRP A 194 9.03 6.13 22.20
N ASN A 195 9.19 4.86 22.59
CA ASN A 195 8.09 3.88 22.60
C ASN A 195 7.25 3.91 23.89
N ASP A 196 7.51 4.86 24.79
CA ASP A 196 6.86 5.01 26.09
C ASP A 196 5.53 5.77 25.94
N TYR A 197 4.69 5.34 25.01
CA TYR A 197 3.35 5.88 24.82
C TYR A 197 2.32 4.75 24.79
N GLU A 198 1.13 5.04 25.31
CA GLU A 198 -0.02 4.13 25.18
C GLU A 198 -0.71 4.35 23.83
N LEU A 199 -1.05 3.24 23.17
CA LEU A 199 -1.87 3.33 21.95
C LEU A 199 -3.22 3.96 22.30
N PRO A 200 -3.67 4.98 21.57
CA PRO A 200 -4.94 5.63 21.83
C PRO A 200 -6.10 4.61 21.81
N HIS A 201 -6.80 4.48 22.91
CA HIS A 201 -8.01 3.66 23.04
C HIS A 201 -9.25 4.51 22.76
N GLY A 202 -10.22 3.98 21.99
CA GLY A 202 -11.50 4.66 21.77
C GLY A 202 -11.50 5.67 20.61
N TYR A 203 -11.57 5.17 19.39
CA TYR A 203 -11.58 5.99 18.15
C TYR A 203 -12.80 6.89 17.97
N ASP A 204 -13.85 6.68 18.74
CA ASP A 204 -15.08 7.48 18.65
C ASP A 204 -14.87 8.90 19.19
N GLU A 205 -13.83 9.14 19.98
CA GLU A 205 -13.48 10.47 20.50
C GLU A 205 -12.66 11.32 19.51
N CYS A 206 -12.04 10.72 18.51
CA CYS A 206 -11.43 11.44 17.40
C CYS A 206 -12.50 11.88 16.38
N LYS A 207 -13.53 12.59 16.80
CA LYS A 207 -14.40 13.31 15.86
C LYS A 207 -13.55 14.34 15.12
N PRO A 208 -13.68 14.48 13.78
CA PRO A 208 -12.94 15.48 13.05
C PRO A 208 -13.27 16.84 13.65
N THR A 209 -12.29 17.47 14.28
CA THR A 209 -12.35 18.91 14.49
C THR A 209 -12.26 19.56 13.11
N VAL A 210 -12.87 20.70 12.91
CA VAL A 210 -12.88 21.43 11.63
C VAL A 210 -11.46 21.63 11.06
N GLN A 211 -10.44 21.55 11.92
CA GLN A 211 -9.01 21.61 11.57
C GLN A 211 -8.47 20.32 10.90
N ASP A 212 -9.13 19.17 11.08
CA ASP A 212 -8.70 17.91 10.42
C ASP A 212 -9.00 17.87 8.91
N ASN A 213 -9.72 18.85 8.39
CA ASN A 213 -9.97 19.03 6.96
C ASN A 213 -8.89 19.87 6.25
N GLU A 214 -7.93 20.45 6.97
CA GLU A 214 -6.74 20.95 6.32
C GLU A 214 -5.91 19.77 5.79
N PRO A 215 -5.43 19.83 4.52
CA PRO A 215 -4.61 18.76 3.98
C PRO A 215 -3.45 18.50 4.94
N LEU A 216 -3.19 17.23 5.28
CA LEU A 216 -2.02 16.80 6.08
C LEU A 216 -0.69 17.38 5.55
N ALA A 217 -0.67 17.85 4.30
CA ALA A 217 0.41 18.61 3.68
C ALA A 217 0.76 19.92 4.41
N ARG A 218 -0.17 20.50 5.21
CA ARG A 218 0.12 21.70 6.01
C ARG A 218 0.56 21.38 7.44
N ALA A 219 0.07 20.27 8.01
CA ALA A 219 0.50 19.84 9.36
C ALA A 219 1.92 19.24 9.34
N LEU A 220 2.42 18.87 8.17
CA LEU A 220 3.80 18.48 7.88
C LEU A 220 4.35 19.51 6.87
N SER A 221 4.41 20.78 7.21
CA SER A 221 5.34 21.69 6.59
C SER A 221 6.73 21.23 7.02
N PHE A 222 7.33 20.38 6.20
CA PHE A 222 8.72 19.92 6.33
C PHE A 222 9.69 21.06 6.04
N GLU A 223 9.42 22.26 6.52
CA GLU A 223 10.37 23.36 6.44
C GLU A 223 11.58 23.15 7.34
N ASP A 224 11.47 22.22 8.31
CA ASP A 224 12.54 21.93 9.27
C ASP A 224 13.25 20.56 9.05
N ALA A 225 12.84 19.76 8.08
CA ALA A 225 13.57 18.56 7.69
C ALA A 225 14.48 18.87 6.50
N GLU A 226 15.71 19.22 6.78
CA GLU A 226 16.79 19.37 5.78
C GLU A 226 16.77 18.19 4.82
N GLY A 227 16.43 18.43 3.55
CA GLY A 227 16.58 17.47 2.45
C GLY A 227 15.36 17.07 1.65
N VAL A 228 14.14 17.52 1.97
CA VAL A 228 12.97 17.24 1.14
C VAL A 228 12.54 18.51 0.38
N LEU A 229 12.94 18.62 -0.86
CA LEU A 229 12.52 19.71 -1.75
C LEU A 229 11.00 19.63 -2.00
N PRO A 230 10.26 20.74 -1.93
CA PRO A 230 8.85 20.77 -2.32
C PRO A 230 8.70 20.37 -3.79
N CYS A 231 7.60 19.71 -4.10
CA CYS A 231 7.28 19.15 -5.41
C CYS A 231 7.42 20.16 -6.59
N SER A 232 7.35 21.46 -6.31
CA SER A 232 7.48 22.56 -7.27
C SER A 232 8.92 22.94 -7.61
N GLN A 233 9.94 22.50 -6.86
CA GLN A 233 11.33 22.92 -7.04
C GLN A 233 12.23 21.87 -7.71
N ALA A 234 11.68 20.71 -8.12
CA ALA A 234 12.45 19.62 -8.73
C ALA A 234 12.97 19.92 -10.17
N HIS A 235 12.82 21.14 -10.68
CA HIS A 235 13.24 21.52 -12.04
C HIS A 235 14.56 22.28 -12.14
N SER A 236 15.32 22.44 -11.05
CA SER A 236 16.57 23.21 -11.09
C SER A 236 17.72 22.53 -10.35
N LEU A 237 18.12 21.33 -10.76
CA LEU A 237 19.44 20.82 -10.47
C LEU A 237 20.29 20.93 -11.74
N PRO A 238 21.46 21.60 -11.69
CA PRO A 238 22.40 21.65 -12.80
C PRO A 238 23.04 20.27 -13.03
N ARG A 239 23.39 20.02 -14.26
CA ARG A 239 24.06 18.81 -14.78
C ARG A 239 25.39 18.53 -14.09
#